data_e8b585cff460eb7b993e15b647a01471
#
_entry.id   e8b585cff460eb7b993e15b647a01471
#
_cell.length_a   1.000
_cell.length_b   1.000
_cell.length_c   1.000
_cell.angle_alpha   90.00
_cell.angle_beta   90.00
_cell.angle_gamma   90.00
#
_symmetry.space_group_name_H-M   'P 1'
#
loop_
_entity.id
_entity.type
_entity.pdbx_description
1 polymer ?
#
loop_
_entity_poly.entity_id
_entity_poly.type
_entity_poly.pdbx_seq_one_letter_code
_entity_poly.pdbx_strand_id
1 'polypeptide(L)'
;MLISIVIPIYNEEKTVKKILLKINNIKNIKKEIILIDDGSSDRTKYIIQNHCKGLYQKKIFLRKNFGKGYALRQGFKLVSGDIVIVQDADLEYNPKDYSKLIYPIINCRAKVVYGSRVLSGAKRSRPKSLDTLVRMFANYFLTFLSNLFNNQNLTDAHTCYKVFKSSFLKKIKLEEDGFNFCPEFTAKISNIGIKILEVPISYHGRTHQYGKKIYFSDGLKALYAILKYNFFKKNW
;
A
#
# COMPACT_ATOMS: atom_id res chain seq x y z
N MET A 1 -20.12 -2.76 -8.93
CA MET A 1 -19.06 -2.13 -8.10
C MET A 1 -17.74 -2.23 -8.87
N LEU A 2 -17.05 -1.12 -9.07
CA LEU A 2 -15.76 -1.02 -9.73
C LEU A 2 -14.64 -0.87 -8.68
N ILE A 3 -13.51 -1.52 -8.89
CA ILE A 3 -12.35 -1.48 -7.99
C ILE A 3 -11.19 -0.78 -8.68
N SER A 4 -10.67 0.28 -8.08
CA SER A 4 -9.50 1.00 -8.56
C SER A 4 -8.24 0.44 -7.88
N ILE A 5 -7.35 -0.15 -8.67
CA ILE A 5 -6.07 -0.69 -8.20
C ILE A 5 -5.01 0.36 -8.52
N VAL A 6 -4.47 1.01 -7.48
CA VAL A 6 -3.47 2.07 -7.59
C VAL A 6 -2.09 1.48 -7.34
N ILE A 7 -1.21 1.59 -8.33
CA ILE A 7 0.11 0.96 -8.34
C ILE A 7 1.21 2.03 -8.44
N PRO A 8 1.83 2.44 -7.31
CA PRO A 8 3.03 3.25 -7.35
C PRO A 8 4.22 2.39 -7.80
N ILE A 9 5.00 2.90 -8.73
CA ILE A 9 6.09 2.18 -9.38
C ILE A 9 7.36 3.03 -9.35
N TYR A 10 8.48 2.45 -8.92
CA TYR A 10 9.80 3.07 -9.03
C TYR A 10 10.86 1.99 -9.21
N ASN A 11 11.57 1.99 -10.34
CA ASN A 11 12.61 1.03 -10.71
C ASN A 11 12.15 -0.43 -10.52
N GLU A 12 11.15 -0.84 -11.29
CA GLU A 12 10.54 -2.17 -11.26
C GLU A 12 10.51 -2.83 -12.66
N GLU A 13 11.55 -2.62 -13.47
CA GLU A 13 11.63 -3.17 -14.83
C GLU A 13 11.42 -4.69 -14.91
N LYS A 14 11.87 -5.43 -13.88
CA LYS A 14 11.78 -6.91 -13.82
C LYS A 14 10.40 -7.42 -13.39
N THR A 15 9.59 -6.59 -12.75
CA THR A 15 8.39 -7.02 -12.04
C THR A 15 7.11 -6.37 -12.56
N VAL A 16 7.17 -5.15 -13.10
CA VAL A 16 5.98 -4.38 -13.50
C VAL A 16 5.06 -5.12 -14.47
N LYS A 17 5.58 -5.75 -15.52
CA LYS A 17 4.75 -6.55 -16.44
C LYS A 17 4.14 -7.77 -15.77
N LYS A 18 4.91 -8.43 -14.91
CA LYS A 18 4.48 -9.65 -14.21
C LYS A 18 3.33 -9.37 -13.25
N ILE A 19 3.40 -8.28 -12.47
CA ILE A 19 2.32 -7.90 -11.55
C ILE A 19 1.05 -7.54 -12.31
N LEU A 20 1.15 -6.81 -13.42
CA LEU A 20 0.01 -6.46 -14.26
C LEU A 20 -0.69 -7.68 -14.83
N LEU A 21 0.06 -8.66 -15.33
CA LEU A 21 -0.49 -9.94 -15.79
C LEU A 21 -1.21 -10.69 -14.67
N LYS A 22 -0.60 -10.76 -13.46
CA LYS A 22 -1.25 -11.40 -12.30
C LYS A 22 -2.56 -10.72 -11.92
N ILE A 23 -2.61 -9.38 -11.94
CA ILE A 23 -3.83 -8.62 -11.64
C ILE A 23 -4.89 -8.86 -12.71
N ASN A 24 -4.51 -8.82 -13.99
CA ASN A 24 -5.47 -9.04 -15.09
C ASN A 24 -6.05 -10.46 -15.09
N ASN A 25 -5.32 -11.45 -14.59
CA ASN A 25 -5.79 -12.82 -14.45
C ASN A 25 -6.87 -13.01 -13.36
N ILE A 26 -7.12 -12.02 -12.51
CA ILE A 26 -8.23 -12.04 -11.55
C ILE A 26 -9.53 -11.72 -12.31
N LYS A 27 -10.34 -12.71 -12.62
CA LYS A 27 -11.55 -12.57 -13.46
C LYS A 27 -12.79 -12.08 -12.71
N ASN A 28 -12.92 -12.40 -11.42
CA ASN A 28 -14.16 -12.24 -10.66
C ASN A 28 -14.39 -10.84 -10.10
N ILE A 29 -13.61 -9.83 -10.53
CA ILE A 29 -13.77 -8.45 -10.10
C ILE A 29 -13.74 -7.50 -11.31
N LYS A 30 -14.66 -6.55 -11.34
CA LYS A 30 -14.60 -5.41 -12.26
C LYS A 30 -13.59 -4.42 -11.73
N LYS A 31 -12.53 -4.15 -12.48
CA LYS A 31 -11.38 -3.36 -12.00
C LYS A 31 -10.89 -2.37 -13.05
N GLU A 32 -10.32 -1.26 -12.58
CA GLU A 32 -9.43 -0.39 -13.32
C GLU A 32 -8.04 -0.40 -12.66
N ILE A 33 -7.01 -0.36 -13.47
CA ILE A 33 -5.61 -0.35 -13.03
C ILE A 33 -5.02 1.02 -13.35
N ILE A 34 -4.48 1.68 -12.33
CA ILE A 34 -3.92 3.02 -12.39
C ILE A 34 -2.44 2.92 -12.03
N LEU A 35 -1.56 3.22 -12.99
CA LEU A 35 -0.11 3.17 -12.82
C LEU A 35 0.46 4.55 -12.55
N ILE A 36 1.33 4.66 -11.58
CA ILE A 36 2.08 5.89 -11.31
C ILE A 36 3.56 5.55 -11.27
N ASP A 37 4.25 5.83 -12.37
CA ASP A 37 5.71 5.73 -12.41
C ASP A 37 6.32 6.96 -11.74
N ASP A 38 6.95 6.74 -10.60
CA ASP A 38 7.54 7.77 -9.76
C ASP A 38 8.97 8.15 -10.24
N GLY A 39 9.09 8.47 -11.54
CA GLY A 39 10.34 8.91 -12.14
C GLY A 39 11.40 7.81 -12.17
N SER A 40 11.04 6.60 -12.59
CA SER A 40 12.00 5.49 -12.71
C SER A 40 13.17 5.84 -13.62
N SER A 41 14.38 5.45 -13.20
CA SER A 41 15.64 5.64 -13.92
C SER A 41 16.08 4.41 -14.73
N ASP A 42 15.43 3.27 -14.51
CA ASP A 42 15.64 2.03 -15.25
C ASP A 42 14.70 1.90 -16.46
N ARG A 43 14.57 0.72 -17.05
CA ARG A 43 13.71 0.47 -18.20
C ARG A 43 12.20 0.38 -17.87
N THR A 44 11.78 0.66 -16.62
CA THR A 44 10.37 0.55 -16.18
C THR A 44 9.42 1.32 -17.08
N LYS A 45 9.71 2.61 -17.34
CA LYS A 45 8.90 3.47 -18.21
C LYS A 45 8.76 2.90 -19.62
N TYR A 46 9.87 2.46 -20.21
CA TYR A 46 9.89 1.83 -21.52
C TYR A 46 9.00 0.58 -21.55
N ILE A 47 9.11 -0.28 -20.53
CA ILE A 47 8.33 -1.53 -20.45
C ILE A 47 6.82 -1.22 -20.33
N ILE A 48 6.44 -0.24 -19.50
CA ILE A 48 5.04 0.18 -19.37
C ILE A 48 4.49 0.67 -20.72
N GLN A 49 5.25 1.50 -21.44
CA GLN A 49 4.81 2.10 -22.70
C GLN A 49 4.71 1.09 -23.85
N ASN A 50 5.63 0.14 -23.92
CA ASN A 50 5.77 -0.73 -25.09
C ASN A 50 5.29 -2.18 -24.87
N HIS A 51 5.35 -2.68 -23.62
CA HIS A 51 5.07 -4.10 -23.31
C HIS A 51 3.88 -4.32 -22.37
N CYS A 52 3.24 -3.24 -21.88
CA CYS A 52 2.09 -3.33 -20.99
C CYS A 52 0.83 -2.66 -21.55
N LYS A 53 0.80 -2.30 -22.82
CA LYS A 53 -0.40 -1.73 -23.47
C LYS A 53 -1.58 -2.70 -23.30
N GLY A 54 -2.76 -2.17 -22.93
CA GLY A 54 -3.96 -2.98 -22.67
C GLY A 54 -4.02 -3.64 -21.29
N LEU A 55 -2.94 -3.59 -20.50
CA LEU A 55 -2.92 -4.17 -19.15
C LEU A 55 -3.30 -3.16 -18.04
N TYR A 56 -3.53 -1.91 -18.38
CA TYR A 56 -3.93 -0.84 -17.45
C TYR A 56 -4.89 0.14 -18.15
N GLN A 57 -5.66 0.92 -17.37
CA GLN A 57 -6.60 1.92 -17.89
C GLN A 57 -6.04 3.34 -17.82
N LYS A 58 -5.28 3.65 -16.76
CA LYS A 58 -4.75 5.01 -16.53
C LYS A 58 -3.28 4.94 -16.13
N LYS A 59 -2.51 5.95 -16.49
CA LYS A 59 -1.10 6.07 -16.08
C LYS A 59 -0.66 7.50 -15.90
N ILE A 60 0.32 7.71 -15.01
CA ILE A 60 1.09 8.95 -14.86
C ILE A 60 2.57 8.58 -14.90
N PHE A 61 3.39 9.37 -15.58
CA PHE A 61 4.85 9.34 -15.49
C PHE A 61 5.31 10.63 -14.83
N LEU A 62 5.85 10.53 -13.62
CA LEU A 62 6.43 11.67 -12.92
C LEU A 62 7.82 11.97 -13.47
N ARG A 63 8.22 13.24 -13.43
CA ARG A 63 9.52 13.69 -13.99
C ARG A 63 10.73 13.26 -13.15
N LYS A 64 10.54 12.98 -11.85
CA LYS A 64 11.57 12.52 -10.90
C LYS A 64 10.92 11.71 -9.80
N ASN A 65 11.72 11.05 -8.96
CA ASN A 65 11.24 10.39 -7.76
C ASN A 65 10.81 11.42 -6.72
N PHE A 66 9.54 11.38 -6.33
CA PHE A 66 8.94 12.18 -5.27
C PHE A 66 8.59 11.35 -4.03
N GLY A 67 8.57 10.02 -4.15
CA GLY A 67 8.25 9.07 -3.10
C GLY A 67 6.87 8.42 -3.23
N LYS A 68 6.73 7.26 -2.58
CA LYS A 68 5.55 6.39 -2.68
C LYS A 68 4.24 7.12 -2.33
N GLY A 69 4.23 7.91 -1.24
CA GLY A 69 3.04 8.65 -0.81
C GLY A 69 2.62 9.69 -1.83
N TYR A 70 3.59 10.43 -2.42
CA TYR A 70 3.30 11.37 -3.50
C TYR A 70 2.69 10.65 -4.71
N ALA A 71 3.31 9.57 -5.16
CA ALA A 71 2.81 8.78 -6.29
C ALA A 71 1.37 8.28 -6.02
N LEU A 72 1.09 7.78 -4.82
CA LEU A 72 -0.25 7.36 -4.43
C LEU A 72 -1.25 8.51 -4.47
N ARG A 73 -0.90 9.70 -3.97
CA ARG A 73 -1.78 10.88 -4.03
C ARG A 73 -2.12 11.28 -5.48
N GLN A 74 -1.15 11.17 -6.40
CA GLN A 74 -1.45 11.41 -7.83
C GLN A 74 -2.39 10.34 -8.40
N GLY A 75 -2.16 9.07 -8.04
CA GLY A 75 -3.03 7.97 -8.45
C GLY A 75 -4.45 8.09 -7.90
N PHE A 76 -4.61 8.51 -6.66
CA PHE A 76 -5.92 8.71 -6.03
C PHE A 76 -6.78 9.76 -6.72
N LYS A 77 -6.19 10.75 -7.38
CA LYS A 77 -6.92 11.74 -8.20
C LYS A 77 -7.58 11.11 -9.45
N LEU A 78 -7.08 9.97 -9.90
CA LEU A 78 -7.58 9.26 -11.08
C LEU A 78 -8.58 8.15 -10.76
N VAL A 79 -8.83 7.89 -9.47
CA VAL A 79 -9.75 6.84 -9.01
C VAL A 79 -11.17 7.14 -9.48
N SER A 80 -11.80 6.17 -10.14
CA SER A 80 -13.22 6.22 -10.51
C SER A 80 -14.06 5.08 -9.92
N GLY A 81 -13.41 4.10 -9.28
CA GLY A 81 -14.08 2.98 -8.65
C GLY A 81 -14.64 3.27 -7.26
N ASP A 82 -15.49 2.37 -6.79
CA ASP A 82 -16.13 2.45 -5.46
C ASP A 82 -15.18 2.07 -4.32
N ILE A 83 -14.23 1.17 -4.63
CA ILE A 83 -13.20 0.68 -3.69
C ILE A 83 -11.83 0.93 -4.30
N VAL A 84 -10.89 1.31 -3.44
CA VAL A 84 -9.47 1.48 -3.78
C VAL A 84 -8.66 0.35 -3.17
N ILE A 85 -7.73 -0.20 -3.94
CA ILE A 85 -6.68 -1.11 -3.47
C ILE A 85 -5.33 -0.46 -3.79
N VAL A 86 -4.46 -0.36 -2.79
CA VAL A 86 -3.05 -0.03 -3.00
C VAL A 86 -2.29 -1.32 -3.25
N GLN A 87 -1.56 -1.40 -4.36
CA GLN A 87 -0.76 -2.56 -4.77
C GLN A 87 0.67 -2.15 -5.10
N ASP A 88 1.66 -2.79 -4.47
CA ASP A 88 3.07 -2.59 -4.85
C ASP A 88 3.42 -3.38 -6.13
N ALA A 89 4.33 -2.80 -6.94
CA ALA A 89 4.73 -3.41 -8.21
C ALA A 89 5.77 -4.54 -8.08
N ASP A 90 6.24 -4.82 -6.87
CA ASP A 90 7.44 -5.61 -6.56
C ASP A 90 7.21 -7.12 -6.40
N LEU A 91 5.99 -7.60 -6.58
CA LEU A 91 5.57 -9.00 -6.41
C LEU A 91 5.64 -9.54 -4.97
N GLU A 92 5.94 -8.72 -3.96
CA GLU A 92 5.95 -9.16 -2.57
C GLU A 92 4.54 -9.52 -2.09
N TYR A 93 3.51 -8.83 -2.60
CA TYR A 93 2.09 -9.05 -2.32
C TYR A 93 1.39 -9.78 -3.44
N ASN A 94 0.48 -10.69 -3.09
CA ASN A 94 -0.18 -11.54 -4.07
C ASN A 94 -1.60 -11.04 -4.40
N PRO A 95 -1.89 -10.66 -5.68
CA PRO A 95 -3.24 -10.26 -6.08
C PRO A 95 -4.34 -11.31 -5.84
N LYS A 96 -4.01 -12.58 -5.66
CA LYS A 96 -4.98 -13.62 -5.27
C LYS A 96 -5.66 -13.34 -3.93
N ASP A 97 -5.06 -12.49 -3.08
CA ASP A 97 -5.65 -12.11 -1.80
C ASP A 97 -6.71 -10.99 -1.92
N TYR A 98 -6.93 -10.41 -3.12
CA TYR A 98 -7.92 -9.33 -3.31
C TYR A 98 -9.32 -9.70 -2.84
N SER A 99 -9.78 -10.92 -3.12
CA SER A 99 -11.11 -11.35 -2.70
C SER A 99 -11.29 -11.29 -1.19
N LYS A 100 -10.27 -11.71 -0.42
CA LYS A 100 -10.29 -11.63 1.05
C LYS A 100 -10.32 -10.19 1.57
N LEU A 101 -9.58 -9.31 0.90
CA LEU A 101 -9.47 -7.88 1.26
C LEU A 101 -10.76 -7.11 0.96
N ILE A 102 -11.43 -7.43 -0.15
CA ILE A 102 -12.61 -6.73 -0.62
C ILE A 102 -13.88 -7.24 0.08
N TYR A 103 -13.97 -8.53 0.35
CA TYR A 103 -15.15 -9.19 0.90
C TYR A 103 -15.73 -8.48 2.15
N PRO A 104 -14.93 -8.07 3.15
CA PRO A 104 -15.48 -7.36 4.31
C PRO A 104 -16.09 -5.99 3.96
N ILE A 105 -15.61 -5.32 2.92
CA ILE A 105 -16.15 -4.03 2.47
C ILE A 105 -17.47 -4.23 1.70
N ILE A 106 -17.53 -5.25 0.85
CA ILE A 106 -18.74 -5.60 0.09
C ILE A 106 -19.89 -5.93 1.04
N ASN A 107 -19.61 -6.74 2.07
CA ASN A 107 -20.61 -7.18 3.04
C ASN A 107 -20.83 -6.15 4.18
N CYS A 108 -20.40 -4.91 4.00
CA CYS A 108 -20.60 -3.81 4.95
C CYS A 108 -20.05 -4.07 6.37
N ARG A 109 -19.18 -5.07 6.55
CA ARG A 109 -18.53 -5.38 7.84
C ARG A 109 -17.41 -4.41 8.18
N ALA A 110 -16.77 -3.84 7.16
CA ALA A 110 -15.69 -2.87 7.30
C ALA A 110 -15.77 -1.77 6.23
N LYS A 111 -15.19 -0.63 6.53
CA LYS A 111 -15.02 0.48 5.58
C LYS A 111 -13.58 0.58 5.09
N VAL A 112 -12.64 0.09 5.89
CA VAL A 112 -11.20 0.01 5.60
C VAL A 112 -10.70 -1.37 6.04
N VAL A 113 -9.92 -2.01 5.19
CA VAL A 113 -9.33 -3.34 5.42
C VAL A 113 -7.84 -3.28 5.12
N TYR A 114 -7.03 -3.80 6.05
CA TYR A 114 -5.60 -4.01 5.85
C TYR A 114 -5.28 -5.49 5.68
N GLY A 115 -4.35 -5.77 4.79
CA GLY A 115 -3.80 -7.12 4.64
C GLY A 115 -2.61 -7.32 5.58
N SER A 116 -2.79 -8.05 6.68
CA SER A 116 -1.72 -8.32 7.63
C SER A 116 -0.81 -9.46 7.17
N ARG A 117 0.50 -9.22 7.26
CA ARG A 117 1.57 -10.22 7.04
C ARG A 117 1.89 -11.04 8.27
N VAL A 118 1.27 -10.72 9.40
CA VAL A 118 1.61 -11.22 10.75
C VAL A 118 0.43 -11.93 11.39
N LEU A 119 -0.81 -11.55 11.05
CA LEU A 119 -2.02 -12.13 11.61
C LEU A 119 -2.03 -13.67 11.44
N SER A 120 -2.60 -14.37 12.39
CA SER A 120 -2.77 -15.83 12.31
C SER A 120 -3.40 -16.24 10.98
N GLY A 121 -2.78 -17.22 10.30
CA GLY A 121 -3.17 -17.62 8.94
C GLY A 121 -2.50 -16.86 7.80
N ALA A 122 -1.66 -15.83 8.09
CA ALA A 122 -0.84 -15.21 7.08
C ALA A 122 0.25 -16.18 6.59
N LYS A 123 0.46 -16.23 5.27
CA LYS A 123 1.53 -17.04 4.65
C LYS A 123 2.74 -16.16 4.40
N ARG A 124 3.73 -16.25 5.25
CA ARG A 124 4.97 -15.47 5.17
C ARG A 124 6.20 -16.38 5.06
N SER A 125 7.15 -16.01 4.21
CA SER A 125 8.46 -16.66 4.18
C SER A 125 9.18 -16.45 5.52
N ARG A 126 9.86 -17.49 6.03
CA ARG A 126 10.67 -17.38 7.26
C ARG A 126 11.78 -16.34 7.10
N PRO A 127 12.10 -15.57 8.15
CA PRO A 127 13.20 -14.62 8.11
C PRO A 127 14.51 -15.38 7.87
N LYS A 128 15.29 -14.94 6.86
CA LYS A 128 16.56 -15.58 6.49
C LYS A 128 17.79 -14.79 6.95
N SER A 129 17.61 -13.65 7.60
CA SER A 129 18.72 -12.77 8.03
C SER A 129 18.36 -11.97 9.28
N LEU A 130 19.38 -11.56 10.03
CA LEU A 130 19.26 -10.67 11.20
C LEU A 130 18.56 -9.35 10.82
N ASP A 131 18.91 -8.77 9.66
CA ASP A 131 18.27 -7.56 9.12
C ASP A 131 16.75 -7.74 8.97
N THR A 132 16.28 -8.91 8.55
CA THR A 132 14.84 -9.19 8.46
C THR A 132 14.18 -9.25 9.85
N LEU A 133 14.87 -9.81 10.86
CA LEU A 133 14.38 -9.84 12.23
C LEU A 133 14.30 -8.44 12.83
N VAL A 134 15.32 -7.61 12.67
CA VAL A 134 15.32 -6.19 13.11
C VAL A 134 14.15 -5.43 12.51
N ARG A 135 13.88 -5.60 11.21
CA ARG A 135 12.74 -4.95 10.54
C ARG A 135 11.40 -5.47 11.03
N MET A 136 11.30 -6.75 11.36
CA MET A 136 10.09 -7.31 11.96
C MET A 136 9.83 -6.70 13.32
N PHE A 137 10.86 -6.58 14.16
CA PHE A 137 10.76 -5.93 15.46
C PHE A 137 10.39 -4.46 15.35
N ALA A 138 11.06 -3.72 14.45
CA ALA A 138 10.72 -2.32 14.18
C ALA A 138 9.27 -2.15 13.70
N ASN A 139 8.79 -3.02 12.80
CA ASN A 139 7.39 -3.00 12.37
C ASN A 139 6.42 -3.28 13.53
N TYR A 140 6.75 -4.23 14.40
CA TYR A 140 5.96 -4.54 15.59
C TYR A 140 5.88 -3.33 16.54
N PHE A 141 7.03 -2.72 16.85
CA PHE A 141 7.11 -1.54 17.72
C PHE A 141 6.32 -0.35 17.17
N LEU A 142 6.51 -0.02 15.88
CA LEU A 142 5.77 1.06 15.22
C LEU A 142 4.27 0.77 15.15
N THR A 143 3.87 -0.50 14.96
CA THR A 143 2.46 -0.90 14.98
C THR A 143 1.87 -0.74 16.38
N PHE A 144 2.61 -1.13 17.43
CA PHE A 144 2.19 -0.92 18.81
C PHE A 144 1.94 0.56 19.12
N LEU A 145 2.87 1.44 18.77
CA LEU A 145 2.69 2.89 18.93
C LEU A 145 1.52 3.42 18.12
N SER A 146 1.38 2.96 16.87
CA SER A 146 0.24 3.33 16.03
C SER A 146 -1.09 2.93 16.67
N ASN A 147 -1.19 1.74 17.24
CA ASN A 147 -2.40 1.28 17.94
C ASN A 147 -2.72 2.15 19.15
N LEU A 148 -1.70 2.43 19.97
CA LEU A 148 -1.84 3.21 21.19
C LEU A 148 -2.43 4.60 20.90
N PHE A 149 -1.88 5.29 19.90
CA PHE A 149 -2.30 6.66 19.59
C PHE A 149 -3.54 6.77 18.72
N ASN A 150 -3.80 5.76 17.89
CA ASN A 150 -4.95 5.75 16.97
C ASN A 150 -6.16 4.96 17.50
N ASN A 151 -6.07 4.40 18.70
CA ASN A 151 -7.11 3.53 19.26
C ASN A 151 -7.52 2.43 18.26
N GLN A 152 -6.55 1.78 17.62
CA GLN A 152 -6.73 0.64 16.74
C GLN A 152 -6.20 -0.64 17.40
N ASN A 153 -6.47 -1.79 16.79
CA ASN A 153 -5.92 -3.08 17.23
C ASN A 153 -5.35 -3.83 16.02
N LEU A 154 -4.29 -3.26 15.43
CA LEU A 154 -3.63 -3.79 14.24
C LEU A 154 -2.45 -4.68 14.63
N THR A 155 -2.19 -5.67 13.79
CA THR A 155 -0.98 -6.50 13.85
C THR A 155 0.09 -6.02 12.86
N ASP A 156 -0.32 -5.26 11.82
CA ASP A 156 0.57 -4.78 10.75
C ASP A 156 0.13 -3.44 10.15
N ALA A 157 0.37 -2.33 10.86
CA ALA A 157 -0.02 -0.97 10.42
C ALA A 157 0.72 -0.51 9.15
N HIS A 158 1.91 -1.07 8.87
CA HIS A 158 2.79 -0.66 7.77
C HIS A 158 2.68 -1.54 6.52
N THR A 159 1.64 -2.36 6.43
CA THR A 159 1.33 -3.15 5.24
C THR A 159 1.03 -2.27 4.03
N CYS A 160 1.40 -2.73 2.83
CA CYS A 160 0.99 -2.06 1.59
C CYS A 160 -0.50 -2.27 1.31
N TYR A 161 -1.02 -3.47 1.50
CA TYR A 161 -2.42 -3.75 1.22
C TYR A 161 -3.35 -2.96 2.12
N LYS A 162 -3.69 -1.77 1.64
CA LYS A 162 -4.74 -0.91 2.18
C LYS A 162 -5.89 -0.88 1.20
N VAL A 163 -7.04 -1.35 1.65
CA VAL A 163 -8.28 -1.41 0.86
C VAL A 163 -9.34 -0.59 1.56
N PHE A 164 -10.00 0.32 0.84
CA PHE A 164 -10.95 1.25 1.43
C PHE A 164 -11.95 1.78 0.42
N LYS A 165 -13.08 2.28 0.89
CA LYS A 165 -14.07 2.98 0.06
C LYS A 165 -13.49 4.27 -0.50
N SER A 166 -13.60 4.50 -1.81
CA SER A 166 -13.04 5.69 -2.47
C SER A 166 -13.58 7.02 -1.91
N SER A 167 -14.77 7.00 -1.31
CA SER A 167 -15.37 8.17 -0.66
C SER A 167 -14.51 8.78 0.45
N PHE A 168 -13.56 8.02 1.04
CA PHE A 168 -12.61 8.56 2.03
C PHE A 168 -11.59 9.51 1.43
N LEU A 169 -11.27 9.38 0.14
CA LEU A 169 -10.33 10.29 -0.53
C LEU A 169 -10.80 11.74 -0.53
N LYS A 170 -12.11 11.97 -0.40
CA LYS A 170 -12.71 13.32 -0.24
C LYS A 170 -12.70 13.82 1.20
N LYS A 171 -12.51 12.92 2.18
CA LYS A 171 -12.61 13.24 3.62
C LYS A 171 -11.25 13.43 4.28
N ILE A 172 -10.19 12.88 3.68
CA ILE A 172 -8.83 12.92 4.21
C ILE A 172 -7.89 13.60 3.22
N LYS A 173 -7.15 14.59 3.70
CA LYS A 173 -6.09 15.23 2.92
C LYS A 173 -4.76 14.57 3.25
N LEU A 174 -4.18 13.81 2.33
CA LEU A 174 -2.89 13.15 2.49
C LEU A 174 -1.76 14.10 2.06
N GLU A 175 -0.66 14.14 2.82
CA GLU A 175 0.44 15.11 2.67
C GLU A 175 1.80 14.43 2.51
N GLU A 176 2.00 13.27 3.14
CA GLU A 176 3.31 12.62 3.18
C GLU A 176 3.72 12.04 1.82
N ASP A 177 4.99 12.26 1.47
CA ASP A 177 5.51 11.86 0.16
C ASP A 177 6.13 10.46 0.18
N GLY A 178 6.71 10.04 1.30
CA GLY A 178 7.45 8.78 1.44
C GLY A 178 6.62 7.60 1.97
N PHE A 179 7.31 6.67 2.62
CA PHE A 179 6.70 5.50 3.28
C PHE A 179 5.90 5.88 4.53
N ASN A 180 6.11 7.05 5.08
CA ASN A 180 5.32 7.67 6.14
C ASN A 180 3.86 7.98 5.75
N PHE A 181 3.48 7.80 4.48
CA PHE A 181 2.09 7.67 4.05
C PHE A 181 1.30 6.62 4.88
N CYS A 182 1.93 5.50 5.26
CA CYS A 182 1.23 4.45 6.01
C CYS A 182 0.73 4.92 7.39
N PRO A 183 1.57 5.48 8.29
CA PRO A 183 1.11 6.03 9.56
C PRO A 183 0.18 7.24 9.38
N GLU A 184 0.43 8.11 8.41
CA GLU A 184 -0.50 9.21 8.10
C GLU A 184 -1.90 8.70 7.77
N PHE A 185 -2.00 7.77 6.84
CA PHE A 185 -3.30 7.21 6.41
C PHE A 185 -4.03 6.55 7.60
N THR A 186 -3.29 5.77 8.41
CA THR A 186 -3.86 5.11 9.59
C THR A 186 -4.40 6.14 10.59
N ALA A 187 -3.63 7.18 10.90
CA ALA A 187 -4.05 8.23 11.84
C ALA A 187 -5.29 8.98 11.33
N LYS A 188 -5.29 9.40 10.06
CA LYS A 188 -6.42 10.16 9.47
C LYS A 188 -7.71 9.34 9.39
N ILE A 189 -7.62 8.06 9.06
CA ILE A 189 -8.78 7.15 9.08
C ILE A 189 -9.30 6.94 10.50
N SER A 190 -8.40 6.80 11.47
CA SER A 190 -8.78 6.63 12.88
C SER A 190 -9.43 7.87 13.46
N ASN A 191 -8.91 9.07 13.13
CA ASN A 191 -9.44 10.34 13.61
C ASN A 191 -10.86 10.65 13.11
N ILE A 192 -11.27 10.08 11.98
CA ILE A 192 -12.68 10.15 11.53
C ILE A 192 -13.55 9.00 12.07
N GLY A 193 -13.09 8.32 13.13
CA GLY A 193 -13.86 7.29 13.85
C GLY A 193 -13.96 5.94 13.14
N ILE A 194 -13.09 5.64 12.17
CA ILE A 194 -13.15 4.39 11.42
C ILE A 194 -12.23 3.35 12.05
N LYS A 195 -12.80 2.21 12.41
CA LYS A 195 -12.03 1.01 12.78
C LYS A 195 -11.55 0.29 11.52
N ILE A 196 -10.29 -0.14 11.56
CA ILE A 196 -9.61 -0.85 10.47
C ILE A 196 -9.70 -2.34 10.78
N LEU A 197 -10.23 -3.11 9.83
CA LEU A 197 -10.24 -4.57 9.91
C LEU A 197 -8.97 -5.13 9.27
N GLU A 198 -8.38 -6.17 9.86
CA GLU A 198 -7.28 -6.91 9.24
C GLU A 198 -7.72 -8.27 8.73
N VAL A 199 -7.13 -8.69 7.61
CA VAL A 199 -7.24 -10.05 7.08
C VAL A 199 -5.84 -10.62 6.78
N PRO A 200 -5.61 -11.92 7.00
CA PRO A 200 -4.31 -12.54 6.70
C PRO A 200 -4.06 -12.62 5.21
N ILE A 201 -2.84 -12.26 4.80
CA ILE A 201 -2.41 -12.28 3.39
C ILE A 201 -1.15 -13.10 3.18
N SER A 202 -0.86 -13.37 1.90
CA SER A 202 0.38 -13.98 1.44
C SER A 202 1.45 -12.90 1.21
N TYR A 203 2.66 -13.12 1.73
CA TYR A 203 3.76 -12.17 1.60
C TYR A 203 5.10 -12.88 1.33
N HIS A 204 5.80 -12.44 0.30
CA HIS A 204 7.11 -12.95 -0.11
C HIS A 204 8.12 -11.80 -0.17
N GLY A 205 8.71 -11.48 0.99
CA GLY A 205 9.65 -10.36 1.10
C GLY A 205 10.91 -10.54 0.26
N ARG A 206 11.34 -9.48 -0.43
CA ARG A 206 12.60 -9.42 -1.17
C ARG A 206 13.77 -9.12 -0.22
N THR A 207 14.97 -9.59 -0.58
CA THR A 207 16.22 -9.17 0.07
C THR A 207 16.76 -7.87 -0.57
N HIS A 208 17.75 -7.22 0.07
CA HIS A 208 18.38 -6.01 -0.50
C HIS A 208 18.98 -6.25 -1.88
N GLN A 209 19.60 -7.41 -2.12
CA GLN A 209 20.15 -7.82 -3.42
C GLN A 209 19.09 -7.84 -4.54
N TYR A 210 17.81 -7.98 -4.17
CA TYR A 210 16.68 -7.96 -5.09
C TYR A 210 15.89 -6.65 -5.06
N GLY A 211 16.53 -5.52 -4.66
CA GLY A 211 15.97 -4.17 -4.79
C GLY A 211 15.03 -3.73 -3.67
N LYS A 212 15.24 -4.18 -2.43
CA LYS A 212 14.50 -3.66 -1.28
C LYS A 212 14.88 -2.22 -0.99
N LYS A 213 13.88 -1.32 -0.93
CA LYS A 213 14.03 0.15 -0.92
C LYS A 213 13.79 0.79 0.45
N ILE A 214 13.57 0.02 1.53
CA ILE A 214 13.28 0.54 2.87
C ILE A 214 14.56 0.61 3.69
N TYR A 215 14.88 1.79 4.23
CA TYR A 215 16.05 2.08 5.06
C TYR A 215 15.65 2.34 6.52
N PHE A 216 16.63 2.34 7.43
CA PHE A 216 16.40 2.65 8.86
C PHE A 216 15.80 4.05 9.06
N SER A 217 16.21 5.03 8.25
CA SER A 217 15.65 6.39 8.26
C SER A 217 14.14 6.43 8.01
N ASP A 218 13.59 5.47 7.27
CA ASP A 218 12.15 5.40 7.02
C ASP A 218 11.38 5.01 8.29
N GLY A 219 12.01 4.23 9.18
CA GLY A 219 11.47 3.92 10.50
C GLY A 219 11.35 5.16 11.39
N LEU A 220 12.39 6.02 11.40
CA LEU A 220 12.36 7.29 12.14
C LEU A 220 11.32 8.26 11.59
N LYS A 221 11.19 8.35 10.26
CA LYS A 221 10.13 9.14 9.61
C LYS A 221 8.74 8.62 9.94
N ALA A 222 8.56 7.29 10.00
CA ALA A 222 7.29 6.68 10.39
C ALA A 222 6.93 7.01 11.84
N LEU A 223 7.90 6.93 12.76
CA LEU A 223 7.72 7.33 14.17
C LEU A 223 7.31 8.81 14.27
N TYR A 224 8.05 9.68 13.58
CA TYR A 224 7.71 11.11 13.52
C TYR A 224 6.29 11.34 12.99
N ALA A 225 5.89 10.65 11.93
CA ALA A 225 4.55 10.78 11.36
C ALA A 225 3.45 10.29 12.33
N ILE A 226 3.69 9.19 13.07
CA ILE A 226 2.77 8.73 14.12
C ILE A 226 2.55 9.85 15.15
N LEU A 227 3.61 10.47 15.64
CA LEU A 227 3.52 11.55 16.63
C LEU A 227 2.88 12.80 16.01
N LYS A 228 3.32 13.22 14.82
CA LYS A 228 2.82 14.41 14.10
C LYS A 228 1.29 14.37 13.95
N TYR A 229 0.75 13.25 13.46
CA TYR A 229 -0.67 13.16 13.12
C TYR A 229 -1.58 12.84 14.31
N ASN A 230 -1.02 12.48 15.45
CA ASN A 230 -1.77 12.25 16.67
C ASN A 230 -1.72 13.40 17.67
N PHE A 231 -0.60 14.16 17.71
CA PHE A 231 -0.42 15.23 18.69
C PHE A 231 -0.49 16.64 18.10
N PHE A 232 0.12 16.86 16.92
CA PHE A 232 0.32 18.21 16.39
C PHE A 232 -0.66 18.62 15.29
N LYS A 233 -1.25 17.66 14.58
CA LYS A 233 -2.21 17.92 13.51
C LYS A 233 -3.50 17.15 13.76
N LYS A 234 -4.37 17.66 14.61
CA LYS A 234 -5.73 17.10 14.86
C LYS A 234 -6.81 17.64 13.95
N ASN A 235 -6.62 18.80 13.30
CA ASN A 235 -7.61 19.41 12.41
C ASN A 235 -7.28 19.09 10.93
N TRP A 236 -8.13 18.33 10.31
CA TRP A 236 -8.08 17.89 8.91
C TRP A 236 -9.18 18.48 8.05
#